data_c9ce9780ec62e710d9752e7b1272a59f
#
_entry.id   c9ce9780ec62e710d9752e7b1272a59f
#
_cell.length_a   1.000
_cell.length_b   1.000
_cell.length_c   1.000
_cell.angle_alpha   90.00
_cell.angle_beta   90.00
_cell.angle_gamma   90.00
#
_symmetry.space_group_name_H-M   'P 1'
#
loop_
_entity.id
_entity.type
_entity.pdbx_description
1 polymer ?
#
loop_
_entity_poly.entity_id
_entity_poly.type
_entity_poly.pdbx_seq_one_letter_code
_entity_poly.pdbx_strand_id
1 'polypeptide(L)'
;NVAAVIVEAVGANMGVVPPKPGFLKRLRELCDEHNCLLIFDEVITGFRLAFGGAAEYFGIRPDLVTYGKIIGAGMPVGAYGGRKEIMDLISPCGPVYQAGTLSGNPVAMAAGFTQLKYLYEHQEIYKELAVKGEKLYGGLKTIVEEKGLPYQVNYDSSLASIFFTDQEVKDYVSAKTSNLD
;
A
#
# COMPACT_ATOMS: atom_id res chain seq x y z
N ASN A 1 -7.68 25.57 -4.22
CA ASN A 1 -6.29 25.19 -3.96
C ASN A 1 -6.27 23.82 -3.30
N VAL A 2 -5.50 22.88 -3.83
CA VAL A 2 -5.29 21.53 -3.25
C VAL A 2 -3.92 21.56 -2.57
N ALA A 3 -3.88 21.22 -1.28
CA ALA A 3 -2.63 21.20 -0.51
C ALA A 3 -1.87 19.87 -0.71
N ALA A 4 -2.60 18.77 -0.77
CA ALA A 4 -2.02 17.44 -0.92
C ALA A 4 -3.01 16.49 -1.60
N VAL A 5 -2.48 15.44 -2.20
CA VAL A 5 -3.22 14.27 -2.68
C VAL A 5 -2.74 13.07 -1.92
N ILE A 6 -3.65 12.33 -1.29
CA ILE A 6 -3.34 11.05 -0.64
C ILE A 6 -3.95 9.91 -1.44
N VAL A 7 -3.18 8.86 -1.67
CA VAL A 7 -3.60 7.70 -2.46
C VAL A 7 -2.95 6.42 -1.96
N GLU A 8 -3.70 5.32 -1.94
CA GLU A 8 -3.11 3.98 -1.94
C GLU A 8 -2.55 3.70 -3.34
N ALA A 9 -1.24 3.46 -3.47
CA ALA A 9 -0.62 3.19 -4.78
C ALA A 9 -1.19 1.94 -5.45
N VAL A 10 -1.53 0.92 -4.66
CA VAL A 10 -2.44 -0.16 -5.02
C VAL A 10 -3.63 -0.04 -4.09
N GLY A 11 -4.80 0.31 -4.62
CA GLY A 11 -6.02 0.34 -3.81
C GLY A 11 -6.30 -1.06 -3.28
N ALA A 12 -6.34 -1.22 -1.95
CA ALA A 12 -6.50 -2.54 -1.35
C ALA A 12 -7.59 -2.59 -0.26
N ASN A 13 -7.95 -1.44 0.30
CA ASN A 13 -9.05 -1.38 1.26
C ASN A 13 -10.44 -1.63 0.63
N MET A 14 -10.58 -1.37 -0.66
CA MET A 14 -11.78 -1.67 -1.45
C MET A 14 -11.72 -3.04 -2.15
N GLY A 15 -10.74 -3.87 -1.83
CA GLY A 15 -10.27 -4.98 -2.64
C GLY A 15 -9.13 -4.53 -3.55
N VAL A 16 -8.29 -5.46 -3.97
CA VAL A 16 -7.06 -5.15 -4.70
C VAL A 16 -7.37 -4.61 -6.10
N VAL A 17 -7.04 -3.35 -6.30
CA VAL A 17 -7.17 -2.65 -7.59
C VAL A 17 -5.82 -2.04 -7.95
N PRO A 18 -5.02 -2.72 -8.77
CA PRO A 18 -3.73 -2.20 -9.23
C PRO A 18 -3.89 -0.90 -10.03
N PRO A 19 -2.94 0.03 -9.93
CA PRO A 19 -2.99 1.26 -10.70
C PRO A 19 -2.80 0.98 -12.20
N LYS A 20 -3.51 1.72 -13.04
CA LYS A 20 -3.27 1.65 -14.48
C LYS A 20 -1.87 2.17 -14.82
N PRO A 21 -1.22 1.63 -15.86
CA PRO A 21 0.07 2.12 -16.32
C PRO A 21 0.09 3.64 -16.48
N GLY A 22 1.10 4.30 -15.92
CA GLY A 22 1.27 5.74 -15.99
C GLY A 22 0.47 6.57 -14.99
N PHE A 23 -0.53 5.99 -14.30
CA PHE A 23 -1.36 6.74 -13.34
C PHE A 23 -0.54 7.40 -12.22
N LEU A 24 0.28 6.62 -11.51
CA LEU A 24 1.07 7.14 -10.40
C LEU A 24 2.12 8.15 -10.86
N LYS A 25 2.73 7.91 -12.04
CA LYS A 25 3.67 8.84 -12.63
C LYS A 25 2.99 10.18 -12.96
N ARG A 26 1.83 10.14 -13.63
CA ARG A 26 1.08 11.37 -13.96
C ARG A 26 0.60 12.08 -12.70
N LEU A 27 0.22 11.36 -11.66
CA LEU A 27 -0.17 11.93 -10.38
C LEU A 27 1.00 12.70 -9.73
N ARG A 28 2.21 12.12 -9.76
CA ARG A 28 3.42 12.80 -9.26
C ARG A 28 3.71 14.07 -10.04
N GLU A 29 3.67 14.00 -11.36
CA GLU A 29 3.86 15.15 -12.25
C GLU A 29 2.86 16.27 -11.95
N LEU A 30 1.58 15.94 -11.81
CA LEU A 30 0.53 16.92 -11.48
C LEU A 30 0.76 17.56 -10.10
N CYS A 31 1.17 16.77 -9.10
CA CYS A 31 1.50 17.33 -7.79
C CYS A 31 2.67 18.32 -7.88
N ASP A 32 3.69 18.00 -8.68
CA ASP A 32 4.84 18.90 -8.90
C ASP A 32 4.43 20.17 -9.68
N GLU A 33 3.65 20.03 -10.75
CA GLU A 33 3.14 21.15 -11.57
C GLU A 33 2.30 22.15 -10.74
N HIS A 34 1.53 21.64 -9.77
CA HIS A 34 0.62 22.44 -8.96
C HIS A 34 1.12 22.75 -7.54
N ASN A 35 2.36 22.41 -7.22
CA ASN A 35 2.97 22.60 -5.90
C ASN A 35 2.11 22.03 -4.76
N CYS A 36 1.53 20.85 -4.95
CA CYS A 36 0.84 20.11 -3.91
C CYS A 36 1.62 18.84 -3.52
N LEU A 37 1.41 18.37 -2.31
CA LEU A 37 2.12 17.20 -1.80
C LEU A 37 1.48 15.91 -2.32
N LEU A 38 2.30 14.92 -2.65
CA LEU A 38 1.85 13.55 -2.87
C LEU A 38 2.11 12.72 -1.62
N ILE A 39 1.05 12.10 -1.09
CA ILE A 39 1.11 11.22 0.07
C ILE A 39 0.75 9.82 -0.38
N PHE A 40 1.63 8.84 -0.16
CA PHE A 40 1.29 7.44 -0.33
C PHE A 40 0.76 6.87 0.98
N ASP A 41 -0.46 6.35 0.94
CA ASP A 41 -0.96 5.47 1.99
C ASP A 41 -0.39 4.06 1.75
N GLU A 42 0.66 3.77 2.49
CA GLU A 42 1.36 2.49 2.45
C GLU A 42 0.99 1.58 3.63
N VAL A 43 -0.17 1.81 4.23
CA VAL A 43 -0.64 0.97 5.36
C VAL A 43 -0.79 -0.49 4.95
N ILE A 44 -1.14 -0.79 3.70
CA ILE A 44 -1.21 -2.15 3.16
C ILE A 44 0.03 -2.50 2.34
N THR A 45 0.50 -1.60 1.50
CA THR A 45 1.57 -1.85 0.52
C THR A 45 2.98 -1.75 1.09
N GLY A 46 3.16 -0.96 2.17
CA GLY A 46 4.44 -0.76 2.82
C GLY A 46 5.01 -2.06 3.39
N PHE A 47 6.26 -2.36 3.07
CA PHE A 47 6.94 -3.61 3.42
C PHE A 47 6.22 -4.88 2.92
N ARG A 48 5.28 -4.73 1.97
CA ARG A 48 4.50 -5.83 1.40
C ARG A 48 4.89 -6.11 -0.05
N LEU A 49 4.96 -5.09 -0.90
CA LEU A 49 5.32 -5.22 -2.31
C LEU A 49 6.83 -5.26 -2.51
N ALA A 50 7.54 -4.46 -1.74
CA ALA A 50 9.00 -4.40 -1.63
C ALA A 50 9.35 -3.94 -0.21
N PHE A 51 10.64 -3.92 0.15
CA PHE A 51 11.06 -3.38 1.43
C PHE A 51 10.72 -1.88 1.56
N GLY A 52 10.95 -1.10 0.51
CA GLY A 52 10.53 0.31 0.41
C GLY A 52 9.08 0.51 -0.03
N GLY A 53 8.23 -0.53 0.05
CA GLY A 53 6.81 -0.46 -0.26
C GLY A 53 6.49 -0.21 -1.72
N ALA A 54 5.31 0.36 -1.98
CA ALA A 54 4.86 0.71 -3.32
C ALA A 54 5.71 1.84 -3.95
N ALA A 55 6.26 2.72 -3.14
CA ALA A 55 7.16 3.77 -3.61
C ALA A 55 8.38 3.17 -4.35
N GLU A 56 9.03 2.18 -3.76
CA GLU A 56 10.11 1.42 -4.39
C GLU A 56 9.60 0.59 -5.57
N TYR A 57 8.52 -0.15 -5.37
CA TYR A 57 7.97 -1.09 -6.35
C TYR A 57 7.59 -0.42 -7.68
N PHE A 58 7.00 0.78 -7.63
CA PHE A 58 6.63 1.56 -8.81
C PHE A 58 7.67 2.62 -9.22
N GLY A 59 8.73 2.83 -8.45
CA GLY A 59 9.73 3.84 -8.72
C GLY A 59 9.19 5.28 -8.61
N ILE A 60 8.22 5.53 -7.75
CA ILE A 60 7.60 6.84 -7.52
C ILE A 60 7.97 7.34 -6.14
N ARG A 61 8.49 8.55 -6.03
CA ARG A 61 8.85 9.18 -4.76
C ARG A 61 7.73 10.11 -4.27
N PRO A 62 6.95 9.71 -3.26
CA PRO A 62 5.99 10.61 -2.63
C PRO A 62 6.71 11.62 -1.72
N ASP A 63 6.02 12.70 -1.31
CA ASP A 63 6.51 13.66 -0.34
C ASP A 63 6.35 13.15 1.10
N LEU A 64 5.26 12.44 1.35
CA LEU A 64 4.95 11.79 2.63
C LEU A 64 4.45 10.36 2.39
N VAL A 65 4.64 9.53 3.40
CA VAL A 65 4.13 8.15 3.43
C VAL A 65 3.51 7.85 4.78
N THR A 66 2.48 7.01 4.81
CA THR A 66 1.90 6.46 6.04
C THR A 66 2.08 4.95 6.06
N TYR A 67 2.39 4.39 7.22
CA TYR A 67 2.62 2.96 7.42
C TYR A 67 1.77 2.41 8.57
N GLY A 68 1.47 1.13 8.49
CA GLY A 68 0.77 0.38 9.53
C GLY A 68 0.95 -1.12 9.31
N LYS A 69 0.06 -1.91 9.86
CA LYS A 69 -0.01 -3.38 9.66
C LYS A 69 1.34 -4.08 9.83
N ILE A 70 2.05 -4.37 8.73
CA ILE A 70 3.31 -5.13 8.74
C ILE A 70 4.35 -4.53 9.68
N ILE A 71 4.45 -3.21 9.78
CA ILE A 71 5.45 -2.55 10.64
C ILE A 71 5.29 -2.88 12.12
N GLY A 72 4.13 -3.36 12.54
CA GLY A 72 3.84 -3.76 13.91
C GLY A 72 4.02 -5.24 14.20
N ALA A 73 4.27 -6.08 13.18
CA ALA A 73 4.34 -7.55 13.36
C ALA A 73 3.12 -8.12 14.11
N GLY A 74 1.91 -7.63 13.81
CA GLY A 74 0.67 -7.98 14.50
C GLY A 74 0.32 -7.08 15.68
N MET A 75 1.24 -6.24 16.14
CA MET A 75 0.98 -5.26 17.21
C MET A 75 0.44 -3.93 16.63
N PRO A 76 -0.34 -3.15 17.41
CA PRO A 76 -0.89 -1.89 16.95
C PRO A 76 0.21 -0.82 16.83
N VAL A 77 0.64 -0.55 15.60
CA VAL A 77 1.62 0.49 15.26
C VAL A 77 1.15 1.25 14.03
N GLY A 78 1.28 2.54 14.07
CA GLY A 78 1.19 3.43 12.92
C GLY A 78 2.44 4.31 12.87
N ALA A 79 2.88 4.64 11.67
CA ALA A 79 3.97 5.56 11.43
C ALA A 79 3.68 6.43 10.21
N TYR A 80 4.30 7.58 10.16
CA TYR A 80 4.36 8.41 8.97
C TYR A 80 5.73 9.06 8.86
N GLY A 81 6.11 9.40 7.66
CA GLY A 81 7.39 10.01 7.38
C GLY A 81 7.43 10.63 6.00
N GLY A 82 8.53 11.28 5.69
CA GLY A 82 8.74 11.89 4.38
C GLY A 82 9.84 12.92 4.36
N ARG A 83 9.65 13.93 3.53
CA ARG A 83 10.64 15.00 3.33
C ARG A 83 10.97 15.69 4.65
N LYS A 84 12.28 15.87 4.90
CA LYS A 84 12.79 16.42 6.16
C LYS A 84 12.14 17.75 6.52
N GLU A 85 12.03 18.68 5.56
CA GLU A 85 11.46 20.00 5.79
C GLU A 85 9.98 19.99 6.20
N ILE A 86 9.24 18.92 5.85
CA ILE A 86 7.86 18.74 6.31
C ILE A 86 7.87 18.10 7.71
N MET A 87 8.73 17.10 7.91
CA MET A 87 8.82 16.42 9.21
C MET A 87 9.37 17.31 10.32
N ASP A 88 10.22 18.27 10.00
CA ASP A 88 10.74 19.27 10.95
C ASP A 88 9.63 20.21 11.51
N LEU A 89 8.44 20.22 10.91
CA LEU A 89 7.29 20.93 11.47
C LEU A 89 6.65 20.22 12.68
N ILE A 90 6.99 18.95 12.90
CA ILE A 90 6.46 18.18 14.02
C ILE A 90 7.20 18.53 15.31
N SER A 91 6.46 18.67 16.41
CA SER A 91 7.02 18.89 17.74
C SER A 91 8.01 17.75 18.11
N PRO A 92 9.14 18.06 18.76
CA PRO A 92 9.55 19.36 19.34
C PRO A 92 10.26 20.31 18.35
N CYS A 93 10.55 19.88 17.14
CA CYS A 93 11.26 20.69 16.13
C CYS A 93 10.40 21.82 15.58
N GLY A 94 9.09 21.61 15.46
CA GLY A 94 8.13 22.54 14.90
C GLY A 94 6.85 22.67 15.75
N PRO A 95 5.89 23.47 15.27
CA PRO A 95 4.67 23.81 16.03
C PRO A 95 3.59 22.74 15.96
N VAL A 96 3.73 21.73 15.11
CA VAL A 96 2.68 20.72 14.92
C VAL A 96 2.76 19.66 16.01
N TYR A 97 1.80 19.71 16.93
CA TYR A 97 1.72 18.71 18.01
C TYR A 97 1.22 17.37 17.50
N GLN A 98 1.91 16.30 17.91
CA GLN A 98 1.50 14.92 17.67
C GLN A 98 1.82 14.09 18.91
N ALA A 99 0.82 13.34 19.38
CA ALA A 99 0.96 12.41 20.50
C ALA A 99 -0.05 11.27 20.38
N GLY A 100 0.23 10.18 21.06
CA GLY A 100 -0.67 9.05 21.20
C GLY A 100 -0.28 8.21 22.41
N THR A 101 -1.24 7.81 23.21
CA THR A 101 -1.02 7.04 24.46
C THR A 101 -0.23 5.76 24.22
N LEU A 102 -0.44 5.09 23.09
CA LEU A 102 0.26 3.85 22.72
C LEU A 102 1.50 4.09 21.84
N SER A 103 1.80 5.35 21.49
CA SER A 103 2.98 5.66 20.68
C SER A 103 4.27 5.23 21.40
N GLY A 104 5.13 4.49 20.68
CA GLY A 104 6.36 3.97 21.23
C GLY A 104 6.19 2.84 22.25
N ASN A 105 5.04 2.17 22.27
CA ASN A 105 4.86 1.00 23.14
C ASN A 105 6.02 0.00 22.95
N PRO A 106 6.74 -0.37 24.02
CA PRO A 106 8.00 -1.14 23.88
C PRO A 106 7.79 -2.53 23.28
N VAL A 107 6.66 -3.19 23.54
CA VAL A 107 6.33 -4.51 22.97
C VAL A 107 6.11 -4.38 21.46
N ALA A 108 5.32 -3.38 21.04
CA ALA A 108 5.05 -3.13 19.63
C ALA A 108 6.33 -2.69 18.88
N MET A 109 7.18 -1.88 19.52
CA MET A 109 8.47 -1.48 18.92
C MET A 109 9.43 -2.65 18.77
N ALA A 110 9.54 -3.53 19.78
CA ALA A 110 10.39 -4.72 19.71
C ALA A 110 9.90 -5.71 18.63
N ALA A 111 8.60 -5.97 18.56
CA ALA A 111 8.03 -6.83 17.54
C ALA A 111 8.24 -6.28 16.13
N GLY A 112 7.90 -5.01 15.91
CA GLY A 112 8.07 -4.32 14.64
C GLY A 112 9.53 -4.27 14.21
N PHE A 113 10.44 -3.90 15.11
CA PHE A 113 11.87 -3.88 14.83
C PHE A 113 12.40 -5.25 14.39
N THR A 114 12.01 -6.31 15.08
CA THR A 114 12.42 -7.69 14.75
C THR A 114 11.96 -8.07 13.35
N GLN A 115 10.70 -7.80 13.03
CA GLN A 115 10.15 -8.11 11.70
C GLN A 115 10.81 -7.28 10.60
N LEU A 116 10.92 -5.97 10.78
CA LEU A 116 11.52 -5.10 9.77
C LEU A 116 13.01 -5.40 9.55
N LYS A 117 13.75 -5.71 10.63
CA LYS A 117 15.13 -6.17 10.53
C LYS A 117 15.23 -7.45 9.70
N TYR A 118 14.37 -8.44 9.96
CA TYR A 118 14.34 -9.68 9.21
C TYR A 118 14.05 -9.43 7.73
N LEU A 119 13.05 -8.61 7.39
CA LEU A 119 12.72 -8.26 6.02
C LEU A 119 13.85 -7.48 5.32
N TYR A 120 14.58 -6.64 6.05
CA TYR A 120 15.75 -5.94 5.53
C TYR A 120 16.91 -6.88 5.18
N GLU A 121 17.16 -7.87 6.03
CA GLU A 121 18.23 -8.85 5.87
C GLU A 121 17.87 -9.94 4.83
N HIS A 122 16.57 -10.12 4.49
CA HIS A 122 16.04 -11.18 3.64
C HIS A 122 15.14 -10.63 2.53
N GLN A 123 15.65 -9.73 1.71
CA GLN A 123 14.84 -9.09 0.64
C GLN A 123 14.43 -10.06 -0.48
N GLU A 124 15.07 -11.21 -0.60
CA GLU A 124 14.67 -12.32 -1.50
C GLU A 124 13.24 -12.79 -1.24
N ILE A 125 12.70 -12.60 -0.02
CA ILE A 125 11.33 -12.92 0.36
C ILE A 125 10.31 -12.29 -0.59
N TYR A 126 10.54 -11.06 -1.06
CA TYR A 126 9.60 -10.38 -1.95
C TYR A 126 9.47 -11.09 -3.30
N LYS A 127 10.58 -11.60 -3.83
CA LYS A 127 10.58 -12.40 -5.05
C LYS A 127 9.86 -13.74 -4.83
N GLU A 128 10.09 -14.39 -3.70
CA GLU A 128 9.40 -15.63 -3.36
C GLU A 128 7.89 -15.43 -3.19
N LEU A 129 7.48 -14.34 -2.53
CA LEU A 129 6.08 -13.99 -2.37
C LEU A 129 5.41 -13.70 -3.71
N ALA A 130 6.09 -13.00 -4.62
CA ALA A 130 5.58 -12.75 -5.96
C ALA A 130 5.36 -14.06 -6.74
N VAL A 131 6.32 -15.00 -6.69
CA VAL A 131 6.18 -16.32 -7.32
C VAL A 131 5.01 -17.13 -6.71
N LYS A 132 4.87 -17.11 -5.38
CA LYS A 132 3.75 -17.77 -4.68
C LYS A 132 2.41 -17.10 -5.03
N GLY A 133 2.40 -15.77 -5.11
CA GLY A 133 1.23 -14.98 -5.51
C GLY A 133 0.79 -15.33 -6.93
N GLU A 134 1.71 -15.34 -7.89
CA GLU A 134 1.40 -15.74 -9.27
C GLU A 134 0.85 -17.16 -9.35
N LYS A 135 1.47 -18.10 -8.64
CA LYS A 135 0.99 -19.49 -8.62
C LYS A 135 -0.43 -19.61 -8.06
N LEU A 136 -0.73 -18.90 -6.96
CA LEU A 136 -2.03 -18.98 -6.30
C LEU A 136 -3.09 -18.17 -7.06
N TYR A 137 -2.83 -16.90 -7.29
CA TYR A 137 -3.83 -15.96 -7.82
C TYR A 137 -3.98 -16.08 -9.33
N GLY A 138 -2.88 -16.33 -10.06
CA GLY A 138 -2.91 -16.69 -11.47
C GLY A 138 -3.66 -18.00 -11.69
N GLY A 139 -3.42 -19.01 -10.84
CA GLY A 139 -4.17 -20.27 -10.87
C GLY A 139 -5.67 -20.09 -10.59
N LEU A 140 -6.04 -19.26 -9.61
CA LEU A 140 -7.45 -18.92 -9.33
C LEU A 140 -8.10 -18.21 -10.52
N LYS A 141 -7.39 -17.25 -11.13
CA LYS A 141 -7.86 -16.53 -12.31
C LYS A 141 -8.13 -17.49 -13.48
N THR A 142 -7.18 -18.39 -13.74
CA THR A 142 -7.35 -19.44 -14.77
C THR A 142 -8.58 -20.31 -14.51
N ILE A 143 -8.81 -20.76 -13.27
CA ILE A 143 -9.98 -21.57 -12.91
C ILE A 143 -11.29 -20.79 -13.15
N VAL A 144 -11.31 -19.52 -12.77
CA VAL A 144 -12.48 -18.63 -12.98
C VAL A 144 -12.80 -18.51 -14.48
N GLU A 145 -11.77 -18.28 -15.29
CA GLU A 145 -11.90 -18.16 -16.76
C GLU A 145 -12.32 -19.48 -17.41
N GLU A 146 -11.65 -20.60 -17.10
CA GLU A 146 -11.95 -21.92 -17.66
C GLU A 146 -13.37 -22.44 -17.32
N LYS A 147 -13.87 -22.08 -16.13
CA LYS A 147 -15.21 -22.47 -15.69
C LYS A 147 -16.30 -21.47 -16.07
N GLY A 148 -15.94 -20.35 -16.71
CA GLY A 148 -16.87 -19.28 -17.07
C GLY A 148 -17.61 -18.68 -15.87
N LEU A 149 -16.94 -18.57 -14.71
CA LEU A 149 -17.54 -18.03 -13.50
C LEU A 149 -17.63 -16.49 -13.60
N PRO A 150 -18.72 -15.87 -13.12
CA PRO A 150 -18.92 -14.44 -13.17
C PRO A 150 -18.15 -13.74 -12.04
N TYR A 151 -16.83 -13.98 -11.96
CA TYR A 151 -15.94 -13.44 -10.94
C TYR A 151 -14.73 -12.78 -11.58
N GLN A 152 -14.15 -11.81 -10.86
CA GLN A 152 -12.89 -11.17 -11.25
C GLN A 152 -11.83 -11.47 -10.19
N VAL A 153 -10.61 -11.80 -10.62
CA VAL A 153 -9.46 -11.97 -9.75
C VAL A 153 -8.44 -10.89 -10.09
N ASN A 154 -8.34 -9.91 -9.21
CA ASN A 154 -7.30 -8.88 -9.29
C ASN A 154 -6.17 -9.23 -8.34
N TYR A 155 -4.94 -9.11 -8.80
CA TYR A 155 -3.77 -9.30 -7.94
C TYR A 155 -2.57 -8.48 -8.43
N ASP A 156 -1.68 -8.19 -7.49
CA ASP A 156 -0.37 -7.59 -7.74
C ASP A 156 0.60 -8.17 -6.71
N SER A 157 1.62 -8.89 -7.17
CA SER A 157 2.56 -9.62 -6.33
C SER A 157 1.85 -10.54 -5.32
N SER A 158 1.97 -10.24 -4.03
CA SER A 158 1.37 -11.02 -2.93
C SER A 158 0.04 -10.46 -2.42
N LEU A 159 -0.55 -9.49 -3.12
CA LEU A 159 -1.86 -8.92 -2.83
C LEU A 159 -2.88 -9.41 -3.85
N ALA A 160 -4.05 -9.82 -3.38
CA ALA A 160 -5.13 -10.22 -4.28
C ALA A 160 -6.51 -10.01 -3.66
N SER A 161 -7.51 -9.93 -4.53
CA SER A 161 -8.92 -10.01 -4.18
C SER A 161 -9.69 -10.74 -5.26
N ILE A 162 -10.70 -11.49 -4.83
CA ILE A 162 -11.75 -12.01 -5.71
C ILE A 162 -12.95 -11.08 -5.57
N PHE A 163 -13.47 -10.63 -6.69
CA PHE A 163 -14.70 -9.85 -6.77
C PHE A 163 -15.79 -10.71 -7.38
N PHE A 164 -16.92 -10.80 -6.73
CA PHE A 164 -18.08 -11.57 -7.17
C PHE A 164 -18.94 -10.74 -8.12
N THR A 165 -18.37 -10.43 -9.27
CA THR A 165 -18.99 -9.65 -10.35
C THR A 165 -18.41 -10.08 -11.70
N ASP A 166 -19.21 -9.97 -12.76
CA ASP A 166 -18.78 -10.19 -14.15
C ASP A 166 -18.15 -8.94 -14.78
N GLN A 167 -18.20 -7.79 -14.09
CA GLN A 167 -17.67 -6.53 -14.57
C GLN A 167 -16.17 -6.42 -14.26
N GLU A 168 -15.41 -5.80 -15.18
CA GLU A 168 -14.01 -5.46 -14.93
C GLU A 168 -13.90 -4.52 -13.72
N VAL A 169 -13.14 -4.93 -12.69
CA VAL A 169 -12.92 -4.12 -11.49
C VAL A 169 -11.62 -3.36 -11.63
N LYS A 170 -11.72 -2.03 -11.79
CA LYS A 170 -10.61 -1.11 -12.06
C LYS A 170 -10.64 0.18 -11.24
N ASP A 171 -11.66 0.38 -10.43
CA ASP A 171 -11.87 1.53 -9.57
C ASP A 171 -12.87 1.22 -8.45
N TYR A 172 -13.10 2.19 -7.57
CA TYR A 172 -14.05 2.04 -6.46
C TYR A 172 -15.50 1.78 -6.92
N VAL A 173 -15.91 2.41 -8.03
CA VAL A 173 -17.29 2.25 -8.53
C VAL A 173 -17.51 0.82 -9.02
N SER A 174 -16.58 0.29 -9.82
CA SER A 174 -16.64 -1.09 -10.29
C SER A 174 -16.42 -2.12 -9.16
N ALA A 175 -15.59 -1.83 -8.16
CA ALA A 175 -15.44 -2.71 -6.99
C ALA A 175 -16.76 -2.90 -6.22
N LYS A 176 -17.61 -1.88 -6.17
CA LYS A 176 -18.94 -1.94 -5.52
C LYS A 176 -19.96 -2.80 -6.25
N THR A 177 -19.69 -3.26 -7.46
CA THR A 177 -20.58 -4.20 -8.17
C THR A 177 -20.43 -5.64 -7.68
N SER A 178 -19.42 -5.90 -6.84
CA SER A 178 -19.22 -7.22 -6.22
C SER A 178 -20.38 -7.56 -5.30
N ASN A 179 -20.97 -8.73 -5.49
CA ASN A 179 -21.97 -9.26 -4.56
C ASN A 179 -21.29 -9.64 -3.24
N LEU A 180 -21.82 -9.18 -2.13
CA LEU A 180 -21.30 -9.44 -0.77
C LEU A 180 -22.21 -10.35 0.04
N ASP A 181 -23.31 -10.87 -0.54
CA ASP A 181 -24.27 -11.78 0.11
C ASP A 181 -23.83 -13.26 0.03
#